data_a76e0d4435e6bdc0309165f9f11bfcc2
#
_entry.id   a76e0d4435e6bdc0309165f9f11bfcc2
#
_cell.length_a   1.000
_cell.length_b   1.000
_cell.length_c   1.000
_cell.angle_alpha   90.00
_cell.angle_beta   90.00
_cell.angle_gamma   90.00
#
_symmetry.space_group_name_H-M   'P 1'
#
loop_
_entity.id
_entity.type
_entity.pdbx_description
1 polymer ?
#
loop_
_entity_poly.entity_id
_entity_poly.type
_entity_poly.pdbx_seq_one_letter_code
_entity_poly.pdbx_strand_id
1 'polypeptide(L)'
;MKKILSTLSSTLILFAALFSFNNVAKSAEFFTIGTGGPTGVYFQTGNAICKMLHKSAISAEHGRKKGMKGKAYRCTAPSTGGSNYNIGQIKDGEFQFG
;
A
#
# COMPACT_ATOMS: atom_id res chain seq x y z
N MET A 1 -17.08 45.24 -21.68
CA MET A 1 -16.64 43.97 -22.23
C MET A 1 -15.23 43.58 -21.80
N LYS A 2 -14.22 44.45 -21.82
CA LYS A 2 -12.87 44.13 -21.40
C LYS A 2 -12.71 43.72 -19.92
N LYS A 3 -13.55 44.25 -19.02
CA LYS A 3 -13.52 43.90 -17.57
C LYS A 3 -14.08 42.51 -17.27
N ILE A 4 -15.00 41.99 -18.09
CA ILE A 4 -15.60 40.65 -17.92
C ILE A 4 -14.62 39.57 -18.37
N LEU A 5 -13.86 39.80 -19.45
CA LEU A 5 -12.82 38.90 -19.94
C LEU A 5 -11.66 38.76 -18.96
N SER A 6 -11.28 39.85 -18.28
CA SER A 6 -10.23 39.85 -17.26
C SER A 6 -10.61 39.04 -16.00
N THR A 7 -11.87 39.15 -15.55
CA THR A 7 -12.40 38.40 -14.41
C THR A 7 -12.54 36.90 -14.70
N LEU A 8 -12.98 36.55 -15.92
CA LEU A 8 -13.06 35.14 -16.35
C LEU A 8 -11.72 34.47 -16.46
N SER A 9 -10.70 35.17 -16.95
CA SER A 9 -9.32 34.67 -17.01
C SER A 9 -8.73 34.44 -15.62
N SER A 10 -8.98 35.33 -14.66
CA SER A 10 -8.51 35.19 -13.29
C SER A 10 -9.15 34.01 -12.56
N THR A 11 -10.44 33.78 -12.79
CA THR A 11 -11.17 32.65 -12.17
C THR A 11 -10.71 31.30 -12.76
N LEU A 12 -10.38 31.25 -14.02
CA LEU A 12 -9.89 30.03 -14.68
C LEU A 12 -8.50 29.63 -14.16
N ILE A 13 -7.63 30.59 -13.92
CA ILE A 13 -6.28 30.36 -13.36
C ILE A 13 -6.38 29.83 -11.93
N LEU A 14 -7.29 30.36 -11.12
CA LEU A 14 -7.49 29.90 -9.75
C LEU A 14 -8.06 28.47 -9.71
N PHE A 15 -8.93 28.11 -10.65
CA PHE A 15 -9.49 26.76 -10.76
C PHE A 15 -8.45 25.74 -11.22
N ALA A 16 -7.56 26.10 -12.15
CA ALA A 16 -6.44 25.25 -12.59
C ALA A 16 -5.43 24.99 -11.47
N ALA A 17 -5.18 25.96 -10.59
CA ALA A 17 -4.30 25.80 -9.43
C ALA A 17 -4.83 24.80 -8.39
N LEU A 18 -6.16 24.66 -8.25
CA LEU A 18 -6.79 23.69 -7.34
C LEU A 18 -6.66 22.23 -7.82
N PHE A 19 -6.48 22.01 -9.12
CA PHE A 19 -6.26 20.67 -9.70
C PHE A 19 -4.80 20.19 -9.64
N SER A 20 -3.86 21.06 -9.30
CA SER A 20 -2.42 20.74 -9.30
C SER A 20 -1.95 20.03 -8.04
N PHE A 21 -2.81 19.81 -7.05
CA PHE A 21 -2.47 19.12 -5.80
C PHE A 21 -2.78 17.62 -5.81
N ASN A 22 -2.84 16.98 -6.98
CA ASN A 22 -2.85 15.52 -7.07
C ASN A 22 -1.45 14.95 -6.81
N ASN A 23 -0.89 15.25 -5.65
CA ASN A 23 0.16 14.42 -5.10
C ASN A 23 -0.50 13.12 -4.63
N VAL A 24 -0.60 12.16 -5.55
CA VAL A 24 -0.94 10.79 -5.19
C VAL A 24 0.16 10.34 -4.23
N ALA A 25 -0.15 10.35 -2.93
CA ALA A 25 0.71 9.70 -1.94
C ALA A 25 0.91 8.26 -2.43
N LYS A 26 2.16 7.82 -2.61
CA LYS A 26 2.47 6.45 -2.98
C LYS A 26 1.88 5.55 -1.90
N SER A 27 0.78 4.85 -2.23
CA SER A 27 0.15 3.90 -1.34
C SER A 27 1.13 2.76 -1.03
N ALA A 28 1.10 2.25 0.21
CA ALA A 28 1.82 1.06 0.59
C ALA A 28 1.34 -0.13 -0.25
N GLU A 29 2.25 -1.03 -0.60
CA GLU A 29 1.93 -2.28 -1.26
C GLU A 29 1.49 -3.30 -0.21
N PHE A 30 0.32 -3.91 -0.42
CA PHE A 30 -0.28 -4.84 0.54
C PHE A 30 0.01 -6.28 0.15
N PHE A 31 0.41 -7.09 1.13
CA PHE A 31 0.55 -8.53 1.01
C PHE A 31 -0.29 -9.24 2.05
N THR A 32 -0.96 -10.30 1.63
CA THR A 32 -1.58 -11.26 2.53
C THR A 32 -0.97 -12.63 2.30
N ILE A 33 -0.48 -13.24 3.39
CA ILE A 33 0.09 -14.59 3.41
C ILE A 33 -0.90 -15.49 4.14
N GLY A 34 -1.63 -16.32 3.43
CA GLY A 34 -2.48 -17.34 4.05
C GLY A 34 -1.63 -18.33 4.84
N THR A 35 -2.08 -18.71 6.02
CA THR A 35 -1.33 -19.62 6.91
C THR A 35 -2.21 -20.82 7.31
N GLY A 36 -2.15 -21.24 8.54
CA GLY A 36 -2.93 -22.33 9.11
C GLY A 36 -3.42 -22.01 10.51
N GLY A 37 -3.55 -22.99 11.37
CA GLY A 37 -3.98 -22.80 12.74
C GLY A 37 -3.04 -21.91 13.56
N PRO A 38 -3.55 -21.12 14.52
CA PRO A 38 -2.78 -20.07 15.20
C PRO A 38 -1.65 -20.60 16.10
N THR A 39 -1.69 -21.88 16.47
CA THR A 39 -0.64 -22.56 17.27
C THR A 39 0.39 -23.27 16.41
N GLY A 40 0.19 -23.32 15.09
CA GLY A 40 1.05 -24.05 14.16
C GLY A 40 2.24 -23.27 13.66
N VAL A 41 3.24 -23.99 13.16
CA VAL A 41 4.47 -23.42 12.57
C VAL A 41 4.15 -22.54 11.37
N TYR A 42 3.16 -22.90 10.58
CA TYR A 42 2.73 -22.18 9.39
C TYR A 42 2.34 -20.74 9.71
N PHE A 43 1.50 -20.55 10.73
CA PHE A 43 1.11 -19.23 11.22
C PHE A 43 2.30 -18.44 11.78
N GLN A 44 3.17 -19.09 12.56
CA GLN A 44 4.37 -18.47 13.12
C GLN A 44 5.33 -17.98 12.02
N THR A 45 5.52 -18.80 10.98
CA THR A 45 6.38 -18.48 9.84
C THR A 45 5.86 -17.29 9.06
N GLY A 46 4.56 -17.28 8.72
CA GLY A 46 3.93 -16.17 8.01
C GLY A 46 4.06 -14.85 8.76
N ASN A 47 3.82 -14.87 10.06
CA ASN A 47 3.99 -13.68 10.91
C ASN A 47 5.44 -13.21 11.01
N ALA A 48 6.40 -14.13 11.06
CA ALA A 48 7.83 -13.79 11.04
C ALA A 48 8.23 -13.08 9.74
N ILE A 49 7.74 -13.55 8.59
CA ILE A 49 7.95 -12.90 7.29
C ILE A 49 7.38 -11.49 7.29
N CYS A 50 6.15 -11.31 7.77
CA CYS A 50 5.52 -10.00 7.87
C CYS A 50 6.32 -9.04 8.77
N LYS A 51 6.85 -9.51 9.88
CA LYS A 51 7.73 -8.70 10.75
C LYS A 51 8.99 -8.23 10.03
N MET A 52 9.62 -9.09 9.24
CA MET A 52 10.80 -8.70 8.45
C MET A 52 10.47 -7.66 7.39
N LEU A 53 9.34 -7.81 6.69
CA LEU A 53 8.87 -6.85 5.70
C LEU A 53 8.55 -5.49 6.33
N HIS A 54 7.92 -5.47 7.50
CA HIS A 54 7.64 -4.24 8.22
C HIS A 54 8.92 -3.52 8.68
N LYS A 55 9.92 -4.24 9.13
CA LYS A 55 11.25 -3.67 9.45
C LYS A 55 11.90 -3.05 8.22
N SER A 56 11.85 -3.74 7.08
CA SER A 56 12.34 -3.22 5.80
C SER A 56 11.59 -1.97 5.35
N ALA A 57 10.29 -1.92 5.54
CA ALA A 57 9.47 -0.76 5.23
C ALA A 57 9.84 0.46 6.08
N ILE A 58 10.08 0.28 7.39
CA ILE A 58 10.56 1.34 8.28
C ILE A 58 11.92 1.85 7.83
N SER A 59 12.84 0.95 7.48
CA SER A 59 14.16 1.30 6.97
C SER A 59 14.07 2.06 5.65
N ALA A 60 13.19 1.62 4.74
CA ALA A 60 12.95 2.28 3.46
C ALA A 60 12.34 3.68 3.65
N GLU A 61 11.42 3.84 4.60
CA GLU A 61 10.84 5.14 4.94
C GLU A 61 11.91 6.09 5.49
N HIS A 62 12.76 5.60 6.38
CA HIS A 62 13.88 6.37 6.91
C HIS A 62 14.84 6.80 5.79
N GLY A 63 15.15 5.90 4.87
CA GLY A 63 15.96 6.19 3.69
C GLY A 63 15.34 7.24 2.78
N ARG A 64 14.02 7.19 2.56
CA ARG A 64 13.29 8.21 1.77
C ARG A 64 13.37 9.59 2.39
N LYS A 65 13.28 9.71 3.71
CA LYS A 65 13.48 10.98 4.42
C LYS A 65 14.87 11.55 4.20
N LYS A 66 15.84 10.71 3.90
CA LYS A 66 17.23 11.09 3.52
C LYS A 66 17.45 11.19 2.02
N GLY A 67 16.39 11.18 1.19
CA GLY A 67 16.48 11.27 -0.27
C GLY A 67 16.70 9.94 -0.99
N MET A 68 16.69 8.80 -0.31
CA MET A 68 16.77 7.48 -0.91
C MET A 68 15.41 6.96 -1.37
N LYS A 69 15.40 6.10 -2.40
CA LYS A 69 14.19 5.46 -2.90
C LYS A 69 13.94 4.16 -2.16
N GLY A 70 12.68 3.91 -1.74
CA GLY A 70 12.26 2.65 -1.13
C GLY A 70 10.76 2.46 -1.21
N LYS A 71 10.30 1.20 -1.15
CA LYS A 71 8.87 0.85 -1.11
C LYS A 71 8.45 0.55 0.33
N ALA A 72 7.26 1.02 0.71
CA ALA A 72 6.61 0.59 1.94
C ALA A 72 5.74 -0.65 1.64
N TYR A 73 5.80 -1.64 2.52
CA TYR A 73 4.99 -2.85 2.46
C TYR A 73 4.11 -2.97 3.69
N ARG A 74 2.89 -3.44 3.47
CA ARG A 74 1.94 -3.82 4.51
C ARG A 74 1.67 -5.31 4.37
N CYS A 75 2.07 -6.10 5.37
CA CYS A 75 1.94 -7.54 5.36
C CYS A 75 1.03 -8.01 6.49
N THR A 76 0.10 -8.89 6.14
CA THR A 76 -0.75 -9.61 7.09
C THR A 76 -0.63 -11.10 6.86
N ALA A 77 -0.65 -11.87 7.95
CA ALA A 77 -0.56 -13.33 7.92
C ALA A 77 -1.71 -13.91 8.76
N PRO A 78 -2.95 -13.92 8.22
CA PRO A 78 -4.10 -14.44 8.95
C PRO A 78 -4.00 -15.95 9.18
N SER A 79 -4.53 -16.39 10.31
CA SER A 79 -4.83 -17.80 10.53
C SER A 79 -5.96 -18.23 9.60
N THR A 80 -5.82 -19.38 8.96
CA THR A 80 -6.78 -19.92 8.00
C THR A 80 -7.02 -21.40 8.22
N GLY A 81 -7.91 -21.98 7.41
CA GLY A 81 -8.17 -23.42 7.38
C GLY A 81 -7.05 -24.27 6.74
N GLY A 82 -5.95 -23.65 6.31
CA GLY A 82 -4.79 -24.34 5.73
C GLY A 82 -4.67 -24.20 4.22
N SER A 83 -3.80 -25.01 3.63
CA SER A 83 -3.33 -24.86 2.25
C SER A 83 -4.45 -24.88 1.20
N ASN A 84 -5.44 -25.73 1.32
CA ASN A 84 -6.55 -25.79 0.35
C ASN A 84 -7.36 -24.49 0.32
N TYR A 85 -7.63 -23.94 1.48
CA TYR A 85 -8.29 -22.64 1.59
C TYR A 85 -7.41 -21.53 0.99
N ASN A 86 -6.13 -21.51 1.33
CA ASN A 86 -5.18 -20.51 0.86
C ASN A 86 -5.04 -20.52 -0.68
N ILE A 87 -5.00 -21.71 -1.29
CA ILE A 87 -4.97 -21.86 -2.76
C ILE A 87 -6.21 -21.22 -3.39
N GLY A 88 -7.38 -21.45 -2.83
CA GLY A 88 -8.62 -20.80 -3.27
C GLY A 88 -8.52 -19.29 -3.23
N GLN A 89 -8.06 -18.73 -2.13
CA GLN A 89 -7.89 -17.29 -1.95
C GLN A 89 -6.85 -16.68 -2.91
N ILE A 90 -5.78 -17.41 -3.22
CA ILE A 90 -4.78 -16.99 -4.22
C ILE A 90 -5.39 -16.97 -5.63
N LYS A 91 -6.16 -18.00 -5.98
CA LYS A 91 -6.86 -18.05 -7.27
C LYS A 91 -7.86 -16.91 -7.45
N ASP A 92 -8.52 -16.52 -6.37
CA ASP A 92 -9.49 -15.42 -6.36
C ASP A 92 -8.81 -14.03 -6.28
N GLY A 93 -7.49 -13.96 -6.14
CA GLY A 93 -6.74 -12.72 -6.06
C GLY A 93 -6.77 -12.05 -4.69
N GLU A 94 -7.32 -12.70 -3.66
CA GLU A 94 -7.43 -12.17 -2.30
C GLU A 94 -6.12 -12.28 -1.53
N PHE A 95 -5.38 -13.38 -1.71
CA PHE A 95 -4.07 -13.58 -1.10
C PHE A 95 -2.97 -13.56 -2.17
N GLN A 96 -1.81 -13.04 -1.83
CA GLN A 96 -0.63 -13.07 -2.70
C GLN A 96 0.19 -14.34 -2.48
N PHE A 97 0.16 -14.89 -1.26
CA PHE A 97 0.92 -16.07 -0.85
C PHE A 97 0.11 -16.97 0.10
N GLY A 98 0.50 -18.21 0.13
CA GLY A 98 -0.12 -19.16 1.05
C GLY A 98 0.51 -20.54 1.02
#